data_98d6ee5db9b82e5cd3cdaef4e95c1721
#
_entry.id   98d6ee5db9b82e5cd3cdaef4e95c1721
#
_cell.length_a   1.000
_cell.length_b   1.000
_cell.length_c   1.000
_cell.angle_alpha   90.00
_cell.angle_beta   90.00
_cell.angle_gamma   90.00
#
_symmetry.space_group_name_H-M   'P 1'
#
loop_
_entity.id
_entity.type
_entity.pdbx_description
1 polymer ?
#
loop_
_entity_poly.entity_id
_entity_poly.type
_entity_poly.pdbx_seq_one_letter_code
_entity_poly.pdbx_strand_id
1 'polypeptide(L)'
;MSAPALQCVLYVDDDADIREIVQMSLSLDGGLVVHLSEGGEDALAKMRVARPDLVMLDVMMPGMDGPAILARMRGDAELEHIPVIFMTAKTSSSEVARFRELSAFGVIAKPFDPMALGGQVRALWKTHHERDA
;
A
#
# COMPACT_ATOMS: atom_id res chain seq x y z
N MET A 1 18.42 14.46 -5.95
CA MET A 1 17.58 14.76 -4.78
C MET A 1 17.17 13.49 -4.08
N SER A 2 17.14 13.50 -2.76
CA SER A 2 16.67 12.35 -2.00
C SER A 2 15.15 12.24 -2.09
N ALA A 3 14.64 11.03 -1.91
CA ALA A 3 13.19 10.80 -1.85
C ALA A 3 12.60 11.54 -0.65
N PRO A 4 11.34 12.00 -0.75
CA PRO A 4 10.66 12.55 0.41
C PRO A 4 10.55 11.48 1.51
N ALA A 5 10.53 11.91 2.76
CA ALA A 5 10.45 10.98 3.87
C ALA A 5 9.11 10.23 3.87
N LEU A 6 9.17 8.92 4.04
CA LEU A 6 7.98 8.12 4.25
C LEU A 6 7.63 8.17 5.74
N GLN A 7 6.50 8.75 6.07
CA GLN A 7 6.10 8.99 7.46
C GLN A 7 4.79 8.34 7.84
N CYS A 8 3.85 8.19 6.89
CA CYS A 8 2.50 7.73 7.16
C CYS A 8 2.04 6.74 6.11
N VAL A 9 1.61 5.56 6.55
CA VAL A 9 1.15 4.48 5.69
C VAL A 9 -0.25 4.08 6.10
N LEU A 10 -1.14 3.86 5.13
CA LEU A 10 -2.41 3.19 5.36
C LEU A 10 -2.33 1.78 4.78
N TYR A 11 -2.56 0.78 5.60
CA TYR A 11 -2.63 -0.61 5.18
C TYR A 11 -4.08 -1.09 5.15
N VAL A 12 -4.50 -1.66 4.02
CA VAL A 12 -5.88 -2.08 3.79
C VAL A 12 -5.96 -3.58 3.55
N ASP A 13 -6.65 -4.29 4.42
CA ASP A 13 -6.80 -5.74 4.36
C ASP A 13 -8.03 -6.12 5.20
N ASP A 14 -8.86 -7.02 4.71
CA ASP A 14 -10.05 -7.47 5.45
C ASP A 14 -9.72 -8.44 6.59
N ASP A 15 -8.51 -9.00 6.62
CA ASP A 15 -8.06 -9.92 7.65
C ASP A 15 -7.47 -9.16 8.84
N ALA A 16 -8.17 -9.21 9.99
CA ALA A 16 -7.76 -8.50 11.20
C ALA A 16 -6.40 -8.96 11.72
N ASP A 17 -6.11 -10.26 11.62
CA ASP A 17 -4.83 -10.82 12.09
C ASP A 17 -3.67 -10.30 11.25
N ILE A 18 -3.86 -10.25 9.93
CA ILE A 18 -2.83 -9.71 9.04
C ILE A 18 -2.63 -8.22 9.29
N ARG A 19 -3.70 -7.45 9.51
CA ARG A 19 -3.56 -6.03 9.84
C ARG A 19 -2.72 -5.82 11.09
N GLU A 20 -2.94 -6.63 12.12
CA GLU A 20 -2.18 -6.53 13.36
C GLU A 20 -0.70 -6.84 13.13
N ILE A 21 -0.40 -7.89 12.37
CA ILE A 21 0.98 -8.26 12.04
C ILE A 21 1.67 -7.15 11.25
N VAL A 22 0.99 -6.58 10.26
CA VAL A 22 1.56 -5.49 9.46
C VAL A 22 1.83 -4.26 10.32
N GLN A 23 0.90 -3.91 11.22
CA GLN A 23 1.09 -2.78 12.11
C GLN A 23 2.33 -2.97 12.98
N MET A 24 2.48 -4.14 13.58
CA MET A 24 3.66 -4.46 14.38
C MET A 24 4.94 -4.40 13.55
N SER A 25 4.89 -5.02 12.37
CA SER A 25 6.02 -5.10 11.46
C SER A 25 6.52 -3.72 11.03
N LEU A 26 5.61 -2.87 10.57
CA LEU A 26 5.98 -1.52 10.12
C LEU A 26 6.39 -0.61 11.28
N SER A 27 5.85 -0.86 12.48
CA SER A 27 6.22 -0.09 13.68
C SER A 27 7.63 -0.37 14.16
N LEU A 28 8.22 -1.52 13.78
CA LEU A 28 9.61 -1.85 14.14
C LEU A 28 10.60 -0.87 13.53
N ASP A 29 10.22 -0.24 12.44
CA ASP A 29 11.09 0.67 11.70
C ASP A 29 11.24 2.04 12.39
N GLY A 30 10.45 2.33 13.38
CA GLY A 30 10.47 3.62 14.08
C GLY A 30 10.10 4.79 13.14
N GLY A 31 9.31 5.71 13.60
CA GLY A 31 8.96 6.90 12.81
C GLY A 31 7.85 6.73 11.80
N LEU A 32 7.38 5.51 11.53
CA LEU A 32 6.22 5.31 10.67
C LEU A 32 4.93 5.36 11.48
N VAL A 33 4.01 6.20 11.04
CA VAL A 33 2.63 6.19 11.54
C VAL A 33 1.85 5.24 10.65
N VAL A 34 1.23 4.22 11.23
CA VAL A 34 0.52 3.19 10.50
C VAL A 34 -0.96 3.27 10.83
N HIS A 35 -1.78 3.49 9.80
CA HIS A 35 -3.22 3.41 9.90
C HIS A 35 -3.69 2.12 9.26
N LEU A 36 -4.78 1.56 9.75
CA LEU A 36 -5.33 0.30 9.28
C LEU A 36 -6.77 0.49 8.81
N SER A 37 -7.15 -0.23 7.77
CA SER A 37 -8.53 -0.24 7.29
C SER A 37 -8.92 -1.65 6.88
N GLU A 38 -10.18 -1.98 7.09
CA GLU A 38 -10.75 -3.26 6.65
C GLU A 38 -11.15 -3.27 5.16
N GLY A 39 -11.10 -2.11 4.50
CA GLY A 39 -11.36 -2.00 3.07
C GLY A 39 -12.55 -1.13 2.70
N GLY A 40 -12.86 -1.08 1.40
CA GLY A 40 -14.03 -0.41 0.86
C GLY A 40 -14.11 1.08 1.17
N GLU A 41 -15.28 1.54 1.50
CA GLU A 41 -15.51 2.96 1.81
C GLU A 41 -14.75 3.42 3.06
N ASP A 42 -14.52 2.51 4.02
CA ASP A 42 -13.71 2.83 5.20
C ASP A 42 -12.30 3.24 4.81
N ALA A 43 -11.69 2.52 3.86
CA ALA A 43 -10.35 2.85 3.38
C ALA A 43 -10.31 4.22 2.73
N LEU A 44 -11.29 4.52 1.87
CA LEU A 44 -11.35 5.81 1.17
C LEU A 44 -11.56 6.97 2.16
N ALA A 45 -12.41 6.77 3.16
CA ALA A 45 -12.64 7.78 4.19
C ALA A 45 -11.38 8.04 5.02
N LYS A 46 -10.67 6.98 5.40
CA LYS A 46 -9.43 7.12 6.17
C LYS A 46 -8.32 7.80 5.37
N MET A 47 -8.26 7.56 4.06
CA MET A 47 -7.31 8.27 3.20
C MET A 47 -7.52 9.78 3.24
N ARG A 48 -8.77 10.21 3.22
CA ARG A 48 -9.09 11.65 3.23
C ARG A 48 -8.72 12.32 4.55
N VAL A 49 -8.86 11.58 5.66
CA VAL A 49 -8.57 12.11 7.00
C VAL A 49 -7.07 12.05 7.29
N ALA A 50 -6.47 10.88 7.12
CA ALA A 50 -5.07 10.65 7.49
C ALA A 50 -4.08 11.21 6.47
N ARG A 51 -4.48 11.32 5.21
CA ARG A 51 -3.64 11.77 4.09
C ARG A 51 -2.29 11.04 4.09
N PRO A 52 -2.31 9.70 3.95
CA PRO A 52 -1.07 8.92 4.02
C PRO A 52 -0.15 9.23 2.84
N ASP A 53 1.15 9.03 3.06
CA ASP A 53 2.13 9.13 1.99
C ASP A 53 2.05 7.96 1.04
N LEU A 54 1.58 6.81 1.55
CA LEU A 54 1.55 5.55 0.83
C LEU A 54 0.35 4.74 1.29
N VAL A 55 -0.33 4.10 0.34
CA VAL A 55 -1.40 3.15 0.63
C VAL A 55 -0.95 1.76 0.17
N MET A 56 -1.07 0.78 1.05
CA MET A 56 -0.82 -0.63 0.76
C MET A 56 -2.16 -1.34 0.71
N LEU A 57 -2.49 -1.96 -0.41
CA LEU A 57 -3.78 -2.60 -0.65
C LEU A 57 -3.63 -4.10 -0.84
N ASP A 58 -4.33 -4.88 -0.04
CA ASP A 58 -4.51 -6.29 -0.33
C ASP A 58 -5.35 -6.42 -1.62
N VAL A 59 -4.90 -7.28 -2.54
CA VAL A 59 -5.59 -7.45 -3.82
C VAL A 59 -6.92 -8.19 -3.66
N MET A 60 -6.92 -9.24 -2.85
CA MET A 60 -8.08 -10.15 -2.72
C MET A 60 -8.89 -9.81 -1.47
N MET A 61 -9.96 -9.07 -1.66
CA MET A 61 -10.90 -8.75 -0.57
C MET A 61 -12.33 -8.89 -1.08
N PRO A 62 -13.27 -9.32 -0.23
CA PRO A 62 -14.68 -9.39 -0.63
C PRO A 62 -15.23 -7.97 -0.86
N GLY A 63 -16.18 -7.85 -1.77
CA GLY A 63 -16.76 -6.57 -2.12
C GLY A 63 -15.81 -5.77 -2.98
N MET A 64 -15.32 -4.64 -2.46
CA MET A 64 -14.39 -3.79 -3.19
C MET A 64 -12.95 -4.27 -2.94
N ASP A 65 -12.36 -4.94 -3.94
CA ASP A 65 -10.98 -5.45 -3.85
C ASP A 65 -9.93 -4.35 -4.04
N GLY A 66 -8.65 -4.72 -3.96
CA GLY A 66 -7.56 -3.76 -4.10
C GLY A 66 -7.59 -2.96 -5.40
N PRO A 67 -7.70 -3.62 -6.57
CA PRO A 67 -7.81 -2.88 -7.83
C PRO A 67 -9.03 -1.96 -7.89
N ALA A 68 -10.16 -2.34 -7.31
CA ALA A 68 -11.35 -1.49 -7.29
C ALA A 68 -11.13 -0.24 -6.43
N ILE A 69 -10.47 -0.39 -5.27
CA ILE A 69 -10.12 0.76 -4.43
C ILE A 69 -9.16 1.69 -5.17
N LEU A 70 -8.16 1.13 -5.84
CA LEU A 70 -7.20 1.93 -6.62
C LEU A 70 -7.91 2.73 -7.71
N ALA A 71 -8.86 2.10 -8.43
CA ALA A 71 -9.63 2.78 -9.46
C ALA A 71 -10.41 3.97 -8.88
N ARG A 72 -11.01 3.80 -7.71
CA ARG A 72 -11.72 4.89 -7.02
C ARG A 72 -10.75 6.01 -6.64
N MET A 73 -9.56 5.67 -6.18
CA MET A 73 -8.54 6.67 -5.84
C MET A 73 -8.13 7.48 -7.06
N ARG A 74 -7.89 6.82 -8.19
CA ARG A 74 -7.44 7.50 -9.41
C ARG A 74 -8.51 8.38 -10.03
N GLY A 75 -9.77 8.13 -9.73
CA GLY A 75 -10.88 8.97 -10.16
C GLY A 75 -11.24 10.09 -9.18
N ASP A 76 -10.50 10.25 -8.09
CA ASP A 76 -10.78 11.22 -7.03
C ASP A 76 -9.63 12.22 -6.93
N ALA A 77 -9.92 13.49 -7.19
CA ALA A 77 -8.89 14.54 -7.21
C ALA A 77 -8.12 14.67 -5.90
N GLU A 78 -8.73 14.31 -4.78
CA GLU A 78 -8.06 14.36 -3.48
C GLU A 78 -7.12 13.19 -3.23
N LEU A 79 -7.35 12.06 -3.90
CA LEU A 79 -6.65 10.80 -3.64
C LEU A 79 -5.76 10.33 -4.80
N GLU A 80 -5.93 10.89 -5.99
CA GLU A 80 -5.29 10.38 -7.21
C GLU A 80 -3.77 10.40 -7.16
N HIS A 81 -3.18 11.25 -6.35
CA HIS A 81 -1.73 11.40 -6.24
C HIS A 81 -1.07 10.41 -5.27
N ILE A 82 -1.84 9.69 -4.46
CA ILE A 82 -1.29 8.82 -3.43
C ILE A 82 -0.71 7.56 -4.07
N PRO A 83 0.60 7.27 -3.86
CA PRO A 83 1.21 6.05 -4.38
C PRO A 83 0.64 4.79 -3.73
N VAL A 84 0.53 3.70 -4.51
CA VAL A 84 -0.06 2.45 -4.05
C VAL A 84 0.89 1.28 -4.28
N ILE A 85 1.01 0.42 -3.26
CA ILE A 85 1.64 -0.90 -3.34
C ILE A 85 0.53 -1.93 -3.15
N PHE A 86 0.52 -2.97 -4.01
CA PHE A 86 -0.36 -4.12 -3.80
C PHE A 86 0.33 -5.20 -2.98
N MET A 87 -0.46 -5.88 -2.15
CA MET A 87 -0.06 -7.09 -1.42
C MET A 87 -0.83 -8.26 -2.01
N THR A 88 -0.12 -9.29 -2.51
CA THR A 88 -0.78 -10.39 -3.19
C THR A 88 0.02 -11.69 -3.12
N ALA A 89 -0.68 -12.83 -3.14
CA ALA A 89 -0.07 -14.14 -3.31
C ALA A 89 0.29 -14.43 -4.76
N LYS A 90 -0.20 -13.60 -5.71
CA LYS A 90 0.02 -13.80 -7.15
C LYS A 90 1.07 -12.81 -7.67
N THR A 91 2.31 -13.29 -7.78
CA THR A 91 3.45 -12.46 -8.16
C THR A 91 4.13 -12.90 -9.45
N SER A 92 3.42 -13.58 -10.35
CA SER A 92 3.96 -13.88 -11.67
C SER A 92 4.27 -12.60 -12.43
N SER A 93 5.16 -12.68 -13.43
CA SER A 93 5.53 -11.51 -14.23
C SER A 93 4.32 -10.83 -14.86
N SER A 94 3.35 -11.60 -15.34
CA SER A 94 2.14 -11.06 -15.95
C SER A 94 1.25 -10.35 -14.93
N GLU A 95 1.12 -10.90 -13.73
CA GLU A 95 0.34 -10.25 -12.67
C GLU A 95 0.98 -8.94 -12.21
N VAL A 96 2.30 -8.94 -12.02
CA VAL A 96 3.02 -7.73 -11.64
C VAL A 96 2.90 -6.65 -12.71
N ALA A 97 3.04 -7.03 -13.99
CA ALA A 97 2.87 -6.10 -15.10
C ALA A 97 1.45 -5.49 -15.12
N ARG A 98 0.43 -6.32 -14.89
CA ARG A 98 -0.95 -5.87 -14.82
C ARG A 98 -1.15 -4.84 -13.71
N PHE A 99 -0.58 -5.10 -12.52
CA PHE A 99 -0.73 -4.18 -11.39
C PHE A 99 -0.05 -2.84 -11.66
N ARG A 100 1.09 -2.85 -12.36
CA ARG A 100 1.75 -1.61 -12.77
C ARG A 100 0.93 -0.83 -13.78
N GLU A 101 0.27 -1.52 -14.70
CA GLU A 101 -0.65 -0.88 -15.66
C GLU A 101 -1.81 -0.20 -14.94
N LEU A 102 -2.21 -0.73 -13.78
CA LEU A 102 -3.25 -0.12 -12.95
C LEU A 102 -2.70 1.01 -12.08
N SER A 103 -1.46 1.42 -12.28
CA SER A 103 -0.75 2.50 -11.61
C SER A 103 -0.25 2.20 -10.19
N ALA A 104 -0.21 0.95 -9.76
CA ALA A 104 0.52 0.58 -8.56
C ALA A 104 2.01 0.61 -8.87
N PHE A 105 2.82 1.18 -7.99
CA PHE A 105 4.26 1.27 -8.26
C PHE A 105 5.04 0.07 -7.74
N GLY A 106 4.43 -0.78 -6.94
CA GLY A 106 5.11 -1.96 -6.41
C GLY A 106 4.13 -3.04 -5.99
N VAL A 107 4.68 -4.23 -5.79
CA VAL A 107 3.94 -5.41 -5.37
C VAL A 107 4.77 -6.13 -4.32
N ILE A 108 4.16 -6.51 -3.21
CA ILE A 108 4.80 -7.31 -2.18
C ILE A 108 4.07 -8.64 -2.08
N ALA A 109 4.84 -9.74 -2.08
CA ALA A 109 4.28 -11.09 -2.02
C ALA A 109 3.72 -11.44 -0.64
N LYS A 110 2.62 -12.18 -0.63
CA LYS A 110 2.07 -12.82 0.56
C LYS A 110 2.30 -14.33 0.44
N PRO A 111 2.71 -15.00 1.48
CA PRO A 111 3.03 -14.49 2.81
C PRO A 111 4.33 -13.69 2.80
N PHE A 112 4.40 -12.64 3.61
CA PHE A 112 5.60 -11.82 3.74
C PHE A 112 6.33 -12.16 5.05
N ASP A 113 7.62 -11.80 5.09
CA ASP A 113 8.41 -11.89 6.32
C ASP A 113 8.17 -10.62 7.15
N PRO A 114 7.57 -10.74 8.35
CA PRO A 114 7.30 -9.55 9.17
C PRO A 114 8.54 -8.75 9.52
N MET A 115 9.69 -9.41 9.60
CA MET A 115 10.95 -8.71 9.93
C MET A 115 11.53 -7.97 8.72
N ALA A 116 11.10 -8.32 7.51
CA ALA A 116 11.61 -7.73 6.27
C ALA A 116 10.66 -6.70 5.65
N LEU A 117 9.40 -6.69 6.08
CA LEU A 117 8.38 -5.89 5.41
C LEU A 117 8.71 -4.39 5.38
N GLY A 118 9.14 -3.84 6.50
CA GLY A 118 9.50 -2.41 6.57
C GLY A 118 10.58 -2.04 5.57
N GLY A 119 11.62 -2.88 5.47
CA GLY A 119 12.71 -2.67 4.51
C GLY A 119 12.24 -2.77 3.06
N GLN A 120 11.35 -3.72 2.77
CA GLN A 120 10.78 -3.87 1.42
C GLN A 120 9.97 -2.63 1.02
N VAL A 121 9.16 -2.11 1.93
CA VAL A 121 8.36 -0.91 1.68
C VAL A 121 9.25 0.28 1.42
N ARG A 122 10.28 0.48 2.25
CA ARG A 122 11.20 1.61 2.08
C ARG A 122 12.01 1.50 0.78
N ALA A 123 12.41 0.29 0.39
CA ALA A 123 13.12 0.08 -0.86
C ALA A 123 12.25 0.43 -2.07
N LEU A 124 10.98 0.02 -2.06
CA LEU A 124 10.04 0.37 -3.12
C LEU A 124 9.76 1.87 -3.16
N TRP A 125 9.61 2.49 -2.01
CA TRP A 125 9.39 3.93 -1.89
C TRP A 125 10.54 4.72 -2.51
N LYS A 126 11.76 4.35 -2.16
CA LYS A 126 12.96 5.00 -2.69
C LYS A 126 13.06 4.84 -4.20
N THR A 127 12.87 3.61 -4.70
CA THR A 127 12.94 3.32 -6.13
C THR A 127 11.89 4.10 -6.91
N HIS A 128 10.67 4.17 -6.39
CA HIS A 128 9.59 4.93 -7.03
C HIS A 128 9.97 6.40 -7.21
N HIS A 129 10.50 7.03 -6.18
CA HIS A 129 10.85 8.44 -6.23
C HIS A 129 12.10 8.70 -7.07
N GLU A 130 13.04 7.78 -7.11
CA GLU A 130 14.20 7.90 -7.98
C GLU A 130 13.83 7.83 -9.46
N ARG A 131 12.81 7.00 -9.80
CA ARG A 131 12.34 6.89 -11.19
C ARG A 131 11.59 8.12 -11.66
N ASP A 132 10.93 8.81 -10.75
CA ASP A 132 10.15 10.01 -11.05
C ASP A 132 11.01 11.29 -11.03
N ALA A 133 12.24 11.17 -10.58
CA ALA A 133 13.14 12.31 -10.47
C ALA A 133 13.73 12.74 -11.82
#